data_9d8f57f91bfc147a06cab9e49b059d45
#
_entry.id   9d8f57f91bfc147a06cab9e49b059d45
#
_cell.length_a   1.000
_cell.length_b   1.000
_cell.length_c   1.000
_cell.angle_alpha   90.00
_cell.angle_beta   90.00
_cell.angle_gamma   90.00
#
_symmetry.space_group_name_H-M   'P 1'
#
loop_
_entity.id
_entity.type
_entity.pdbx_description
1 polymer ?
#
loop_
_entity_poly.entity_id
_entity_poly.type
_entity_poly.pdbx_seq_one_letter_code
_entity_poly.pdbx_strand_id
1 'polypeptide(L)'
;MHQPDSRRDAEPRGSTARWRVLAAALAAAMLVSACGLLSDDDTDATTTTDADDAMMSDTDDEPTTVVTAAPTTTAAGDDMSEDEAGPDVTVESKLSTAGLGPVQIGHSLEDARTAAGSLMIAVPGGSDACRYYTVQNGPEGVRFLAVDAEIVRVDIESGPITTISGYGIGSTRSEIIEAFGDRIEDGPGLSAIQYVPVDAPDIDKRVVWEVDEAGAVISLRAGRLPHIEPRVACTG
;
A
#
# COMPACT_ATOMS: atom_id res chain seq x y z
N MET A 1 -34.71 55.71 31.59
CA MET A 1 -35.47 55.70 30.33
C MET A 1 -35.06 54.43 29.59
N HIS A 2 -35.79 53.46 29.80
CA HIS A 2 -36.77 52.70 29.02
C HIS A 2 -36.14 51.78 28.01
N GLN A 3 -36.03 50.51 28.41
CA GLN A 3 -35.93 49.30 27.54
C GLN A 3 -37.28 49.09 26.85
N PRO A 4 -37.31 48.45 25.69
CA PRO A 4 -38.12 47.24 25.66
C PRO A 4 -37.41 46.04 25.07
N ASP A 5 -37.49 45.01 25.80
CA ASP A 5 -37.70 43.58 25.57
C ASP A 5 -38.37 43.24 24.24
N SER A 6 -37.77 42.32 23.49
CA SER A 6 -38.46 41.56 22.44
C SER A 6 -37.84 40.17 22.31
N ARG A 7 -38.32 39.31 23.18
CA ARG A 7 -38.30 37.87 22.96
C ARG A 7 -39.10 37.56 21.70
N ARG A 8 -38.48 36.81 20.78
CA ARG A 8 -39.21 36.02 19.80
C ARG A 8 -38.79 34.59 19.90
N ASP A 9 -39.69 33.86 20.50
CA ASP A 9 -39.71 32.39 20.49
C ASP A 9 -39.89 31.92 19.05
N ALA A 10 -38.94 31.09 18.60
CA ALA A 10 -39.08 30.34 17.34
C ALA A 10 -39.15 28.85 17.66
N GLU A 11 -40.37 28.32 17.56
CA GLU A 11 -40.67 26.90 17.67
C GLU A 11 -39.95 26.03 16.62
N PRO A 12 -39.49 24.85 16.99
CA PRO A 12 -39.00 23.87 16.01
C PRO A 12 -40.19 23.08 15.43
N ARG A 13 -40.43 23.27 14.14
CA ARG A 13 -41.35 22.43 13.38
C ARG A 13 -40.73 21.05 13.16
N GLY A 14 -41.26 20.07 13.89
CA GLY A 14 -40.98 18.67 13.68
C GLY A 14 -41.50 18.19 12.33
N SER A 15 -40.61 17.71 11.49
CA SER A 15 -40.94 16.95 10.29
C SER A 15 -40.72 15.46 10.57
N THR A 16 -41.80 14.78 10.92
CA THR A 16 -41.83 13.31 11.01
C THR A 16 -42.02 12.72 9.62
N ALA A 17 -40.93 12.43 8.93
CA ALA A 17 -40.94 11.62 7.72
C ALA A 17 -41.10 10.14 8.11
N ARG A 18 -42.30 9.61 7.90
CA ARG A 18 -42.61 8.18 8.03
C ARG A 18 -41.97 7.40 6.91
N TRP A 19 -40.92 6.66 7.18
CA TRP A 19 -40.39 5.67 6.25
C TRP A 19 -41.24 4.41 6.33
N ARG A 20 -41.91 4.16 5.22
CA ARG A 20 -42.68 2.93 5.01
C ARG A 20 -41.68 1.81 4.65
N VAL A 21 -41.60 0.84 5.54
CA VAL A 21 -40.96 -0.45 5.31
C VAL A 21 -41.79 -1.19 4.27
N LEU A 22 -41.21 -1.42 3.10
CA LEU A 22 -41.71 -2.39 2.14
C LEU A 22 -40.85 -3.64 2.25
N ALA A 23 -41.33 -4.59 3.02
CA ALA A 23 -40.85 -5.98 2.98
C ALA A 23 -41.38 -6.65 1.74
N ALA A 24 -40.53 -7.01 0.81
CA ALA A 24 -40.83 -7.93 -0.27
C ALA A 24 -40.05 -9.23 -0.03
N ALA A 25 -40.75 -10.21 0.49
CA ALA A 25 -40.33 -11.59 0.54
C ALA A 25 -40.44 -12.19 -0.87
N LEU A 26 -39.36 -12.78 -1.37
CA LEU A 26 -39.42 -13.72 -2.49
C LEU A 26 -38.59 -14.95 -2.13
N ALA A 27 -39.37 -16.03 -2.01
CA ALA A 27 -38.92 -17.36 -1.67
C ALA A 27 -38.45 -18.13 -2.93
N ALA A 28 -37.51 -19.03 -2.65
CA ALA A 28 -37.31 -20.36 -3.25
C ALA A 28 -37.07 -20.51 -4.76
N ALA A 29 -35.92 -21.07 -5.08
CA ALA A 29 -35.90 -22.34 -5.84
C ALA A 29 -34.52 -23.01 -5.65
N MET A 30 -34.51 -24.10 -4.90
CA MET A 30 -33.50 -25.15 -4.97
C MET A 30 -33.63 -25.88 -6.29
N LEU A 31 -32.53 -26.09 -6.98
CA LEU A 31 -32.37 -27.20 -7.90
C LEU A 31 -31.00 -27.86 -7.65
N VAL A 32 -31.13 -29.01 -7.00
CA VAL A 32 -30.11 -30.04 -6.89
C VAL A 32 -29.97 -30.66 -8.30
N SER A 33 -28.75 -30.73 -8.79
CA SER A 33 -28.35 -31.68 -9.81
C SER A 33 -27.04 -32.32 -9.44
N ALA A 34 -27.17 -33.52 -8.99
CA ALA A 34 -26.08 -34.48 -8.81
C ALA A 34 -25.88 -35.24 -10.11
N CYS A 35 -24.76 -35.94 -10.19
CA CYS A 35 -24.29 -36.91 -11.19
C CYS A 35 -23.28 -36.30 -12.16
N GLY A 36 -22.12 -36.86 -12.36
CA GLY A 36 -21.61 -38.17 -12.02
C GLY A 36 -20.23 -38.37 -12.58
N LEU A 37 -19.59 -39.36 -11.95
CA LEU A 37 -18.76 -40.42 -12.54
C LEU A 37 -17.38 -40.03 -13.10
N LEU A 38 -16.35 -40.40 -12.36
CA LEU A 38 -15.37 -41.48 -12.60
C LEU A 38 -14.79 -41.53 -14.03
N SER A 39 -13.51 -41.22 -14.13
CA SER A 39 -12.61 -41.97 -15.01
C SER A 39 -11.22 -41.97 -14.40
N ASP A 40 -10.85 -43.12 -13.92
CA ASP A 40 -9.47 -43.57 -13.77
C ASP A 40 -8.85 -43.65 -15.16
N ASP A 41 -7.63 -43.17 -15.29
CA ASP A 41 -6.74 -43.69 -16.33
C ASP A 41 -5.29 -43.61 -15.81
N ASP A 42 -4.86 -44.80 -15.38
CA ASP A 42 -3.47 -45.16 -15.15
C ASP A 42 -2.71 -45.08 -16.45
N THR A 43 -1.58 -44.42 -16.49
CA THR A 43 -0.54 -44.78 -17.45
C THR A 43 0.83 -44.53 -16.82
N ASP A 44 1.37 -45.61 -16.35
CA ASP A 44 2.76 -45.92 -16.06
C ASP A 44 3.63 -45.71 -17.31
N ALA A 45 4.71 -45.00 -17.19
CA ALA A 45 5.87 -45.16 -18.08
C ALA A 45 7.15 -44.70 -17.41
N THR A 46 7.78 -45.65 -16.81
CA THR A 46 9.19 -45.75 -16.47
C THR A 46 10.07 -45.51 -17.69
N THR A 47 11.07 -44.64 -17.63
CA THR A 47 12.29 -44.78 -18.45
C THR A 47 13.51 -44.25 -17.69
N THR A 48 14.26 -45.15 -17.23
CA THR A 48 15.67 -45.10 -16.83
C THR A 48 16.56 -44.93 -18.06
N THR A 49 17.58 -44.14 -17.96
CA THR A 49 18.90 -44.32 -18.68
C THR A 49 19.88 -43.36 -18.00
N ASP A 50 20.71 -43.79 -17.23
CA ASP A 50 22.10 -44.25 -17.20
C ASP A 50 23.11 -43.39 -18.01
N ALA A 51 24.12 -43.08 -17.25
CA ALA A 51 25.55 -43.24 -17.44
C ALA A 51 26.38 -42.09 -18.05
N ASP A 52 27.35 -41.76 -17.21
CA ASP A 52 28.78 -41.55 -17.49
C ASP A 52 29.21 -40.50 -18.54
N ASP A 53 30.04 -39.57 -18.15
CA ASP A 53 31.48 -39.67 -18.36
C ASP A 53 32.25 -38.54 -17.65
N ALA A 54 33.30 -38.92 -17.02
CA ALA A 54 34.33 -38.11 -16.41
C ALA A 54 35.23 -37.48 -17.48
N MET A 55 35.73 -36.28 -17.23
CA MET A 55 37.15 -35.99 -17.57
C MET A 55 37.65 -34.75 -16.81
N MET A 56 38.69 -35.00 -16.06
CA MET A 56 39.63 -34.07 -15.47
C MET A 56 40.28 -33.18 -16.55
N SER A 57 40.57 -31.97 -16.18
CA SER A 57 41.78 -31.28 -16.61
C SER A 57 42.18 -30.26 -15.56
N ASP A 58 43.19 -30.62 -14.84
CA ASP A 58 44.11 -29.74 -14.13
C ASP A 58 44.73 -28.74 -15.11
N THR A 59 44.83 -27.52 -14.72
CA THR A 59 45.89 -26.62 -15.15
C THR A 59 46.17 -25.66 -14.01
N ASP A 60 47.23 -25.97 -13.31
CA ASP A 60 48.01 -25.08 -12.48
C ASP A 60 48.48 -23.87 -13.30
N ASP A 61 48.34 -22.69 -12.77
CA ASP A 61 49.27 -21.60 -13.03
C ASP A 61 49.35 -20.67 -11.83
N GLU A 62 50.50 -20.65 -11.25
CA GLU A 62 50.93 -19.99 -10.03
C GLU A 62 51.43 -18.54 -10.33
N PRO A 63 51.70 -17.72 -9.31
CA PRO A 63 51.31 -16.31 -9.22
C PRO A 63 52.44 -15.37 -9.66
N THR A 64 52.11 -14.28 -10.26
CA THR A 64 53.01 -13.15 -10.42
C THR A 64 52.64 -12.01 -9.46
N THR A 65 53.39 -11.93 -8.42
CA THR A 65 53.46 -10.77 -7.48
C THR A 65 54.01 -9.56 -8.22
N VAL A 66 53.20 -8.57 -8.46
CA VAL A 66 53.67 -7.22 -8.80
C VAL A 66 53.43 -6.29 -7.63
N VAL A 67 54.49 -5.98 -6.92
CA VAL A 67 54.57 -4.93 -5.93
C VAL A 67 54.64 -3.61 -6.69
N THR A 68 53.59 -2.81 -6.65
CA THR A 68 53.63 -1.43 -7.13
C THR A 68 53.39 -0.46 -5.95
N ALA A 69 54.33 0.46 -5.87
CA ALA A 69 54.47 1.47 -4.84
C ALA A 69 53.20 2.32 -4.61
N ALA A 70 52.97 2.65 -3.34
CA ALA A 70 51.97 3.60 -2.88
C ALA A 70 52.22 5.03 -3.41
N PRO A 71 51.23 5.72 -3.92
CA PRO A 71 51.29 7.16 -4.05
C PRO A 71 50.90 7.82 -2.70
N THR A 72 51.74 8.69 -2.27
CA THR A 72 51.57 9.63 -1.13
C THR A 72 50.35 10.49 -1.42
N THR A 73 49.31 10.32 -0.65
CA THR A 73 48.10 11.15 -0.75
C THR A 73 48.35 12.43 0.05
N THR A 74 48.48 13.52 -0.67
CA THR A 74 48.39 14.88 -0.13
C THR A 74 46.96 15.08 0.42
N ALA A 75 46.84 15.38 1.70
CA ALA A 75 45.59 15.77 2.31
C ALA A 75 45.16 17.11 1.69
N ALA A 76 44.15 17.06 0.81
CA ALA A 76 43.38 18.20 0.43
C ALA A 76 42.21 18.31 1.43
N GLY A 77 42.02 19.52 1.95
CA GLY A 77 41.02 19.80 2.97
C GLY A 77 39.62 19.31 2.61
N ASP A 78 39.02 18.65 3.57
CA ASP A 78 37.60 18.33 3.57
C ASP A 78 36.82 19.63 3.69
N ASP A 79 36.39 20.15 2.55
CA ASP A 79 35.20 20.98 2.46
C ASP A 79 34.02 19.99 2.46
N MET A 80 33.66 19.56 3.68
CA MET A 80 32.39 18.85 3.87
C MET A 80 31.29 19.88 3.70
N SER A 81 30.90 20.14 2.44
CA SER A 81 29.55 20.48 2.13
C SER A 81 28.73 19.26 2.54
N GLU A 82 28.14 19.31 3.73
CA GLU A 82 27.00 18.47 4.07
C GLU A 82 25.91 18.89 3.07
N ASP A 83 25.93 18.26 1.89
CA ASP A 83 24.78 18.16 1.02
C ASP A 83 23.72 17.52 1.92
N GLU A 84 22.82 18.32 2.46
CA GLU A 84 21.63 17.81 3.14
C GLU A 84 20.84 17.08 2.06
N ALA A 85 21.16 15.78 1.89
CA ALA A 85 20.41 14.90 1.05
C ALA A 85 18.95 15.00 1.49
N GLY A 86 18.09 15.44 0.60
CA GLY A 86 16.65 15.51 0.86
C GLY A 86 16.08 14.12 1.13
N PRO A 87 14.80 14.03 1.51
CA PRO A 87 14.18 12.73 1.77
C PRO A 87 14.16 11.87 0.50
N ASP A 88 14.38 10.55 0.66
CA ASP A 88 14.28 9.58 -0.42
C ASP A 88 12.81 9.30 -0.84
N VAL A 89 11.85 9.68 0.01
CA VAL A 89 10.43 9.70 -0.32
C VAL A 89 10.09 11.06 -0.92
N THR A 90 9.83 11.08 -2.21
CA THR A 90 9.54 12.29 -3.00
C THR A 90 8.22 12.19 -3.77
N VAL A 91 7.86 13.22 -4.49
CA VAL A 91 6.65 13.22 -5.35
C VAL A 91 6.76 12.26 -6.53
N GLU A 92 7.95 11.83 -6.91
CA GLU A 92 8.23 10.83 -7.94
C GLU A 92 8.14 9.39 -7.40
N SER A 93 8.11 9.21 -6.08
CA SER A 93 7.95 7.89 -5.44
C SER A 93 6.67 7.21 -5.93
N LYS A 94 6.72 5.90 -6.10
CA LYS A 94 5.59 5.11 -6.58
C LYS A 94 5.01 4.25 -5.48
N LEU A 95 3.67 4.20 -5.43
CA LEU A 95 2.93 3.34 -4.53
C LEU A 95 2.78 1.94 -5.11
N SER A 96 2.95 0.92 -4.28
CA SER A 96 2.70 -0.48 -4.61
C SER A 96 2.18 -1.24 -3.39
N THR A 97 1.90 -2.52 -3.54
CA THR A 97 1.61 -3.43 -2.41
C THR A 97 2.77 -3.51 -1.42
N ALA A 98 3.99 -3.28 -1.87
CA ALA A 98 5.16 -3.27 -1.00
C ALA A 98 5.28 -1.99 -0.14
N GLY A 99 4.71 -0.86 -0.56
CA GLY A 99 4.81 0.42 0.14
C GLY A 99 4.95 1.60 -0.80
N LEU A 100 5.58 2.68 -0.34
CA LEU A 100 5.82 3.91 -1.11
C LEU A 100 7.33 4.16 -1.26
N GLY A 101 7.81 4.08 -2.50
CA GLY A 101 9.23 4.26 -2.77
C GLY A 101 10.08 3.30 -1.92
N PRO A 102 11.08 3.80 -1.19
CA PRO A 102 11.93 2.95 -0.37
C PRO A 102 11.28 2.50 0.96
N VAL A 103 10.21 3.15 1.43
CA VAL A 103 9.53 2.80 2.68
C VAL A 103 8.52 1.68 2.44
N GLN A 104 8.77 0.50 3.04
CA GLN A 104 7.95 -0.69 2.83
C GLN A 104 6.98 -0.95 4.00
N ILE A 105 5.85 -1.55 3.67
CA ILE A 105 4.93 -2.15 4.63
C ILE A 105 5.64 -3.33 5.29
N GLY A 106 5.65 -3.34 6.62
CA GLY A 106 6.42 -4.29 7.41
C GLY A 106 7.75 -3.74 7.94
N HIS A 107 8.23 -2.59 7.46
CA HIS A 107 9.37 -1.94 8.07
C HIS A 107 9.08 -1.56 9.53
N SER A 108 10.06 -1.77 10.40
CA SER A 108 10.05 -1.09 11.70
C SER A 108 10.09 0.43 11.49
N LEU A 109 9.67 1.20 12.47
CA LEU A 109 9.73 2.67 12.38
C LEU A 109 11.17 3.18 12.21
N GLU A 110 12.16 2.45 12.72
CA GLU A 110 13.58 2.75 12.55
C GLU A 110 14.04 2.49 11.12
N ASP A 111 13.72 1.31 10.57
CA ASP A 111 14.01 0.98 9.17
C ASP A 111 13.32 1.95 8.21
N ALA A 112 12.07 2.31 8.51
CA ALA A 112 11.31 3.27 7.71
C ALA A 112 11.96 4.66 7.70
N ARG A 113 12.50 5.14 8.82
CA ARG A 113 13.27 6.40 8.91
C ARG A 113 14.52 6.34 8.06
N THR A 114 15.26 5.24 8.18
CA THR A 114 16.47 5.02 7.39
C THR A 114 16.14 4.99 5.90
N ALA A 115 15.11 4.23 5.52
CA ALA A 115 14.68 4.14 4.14
C ALA A 115 14.11 5.46 3.59
N ALA A 116 13.46 6.25 4.43
CA ALA A 116 12.94 7.56 4.02
C ALA A 116 14.04 8.62 3.81
N GLY A 117 15.27 8.35 4.24
CA GLY A 117 16.36 9.32 4.20
C GLY A 117 16.11 10.59 5.03
N SER A 118 15.12 10.56 5.95
CA SER A 118 14.69 11.72 6.72
C SER A 118 13.90 11.30 7.96
N LEU A 119 13.66 12.28 8.85
CA LEU A 119 12.88 12.02 10.06
C LEU A 119 11.42 11.72 9.73
N MET A 120 10.87 10.73 10.40
CA MET A 120 9.43 10.50 10.43
C MET A 120 8.83 11.22 11.65
N ILE A 121 8.02 12.24 11.37
CA ILE A 121 7.42 13.12 12.37
C ILE A 121 6.04 12.55 12.72
N ALA A 122 5.80 12.33 14.01
CA ALA A 122 4.52 11.87 14.51
C ALA A 122 3.43 12.92 14.25
N VAL A 123 2.32 12.50 13.64
CA VAL A 123 1.12 13.32 13.48
C VAL A 123 0.39 13.37 14.83
N PRO A 124 -0.12 14.53 15.26
CA PRO A 124 -0.89 14.64 16.49
C PRO A 124 -2.10 13.68 16.50
N GLY A 125 -2.34 13.07 17.65
CA GLY A 125 -3.38 12.06 17.84
C GLY A 125 -2.85 10.63 17.82
N GLY A 126 -3.73 9.66 18.07
CA GLY A 126 -3.35 8.26 18.22
C GLY A 126 -2.67 7.95 19.56
N SER A 127 -2.09 6.78 19.66
CA SER A 127 -1.38 6.26 20.84
C SER A 127 0.03 5.80 20.45
N ASP A 128 0.83 5.37 21.42
CA ASP A 128 2.15 4.79 21.12
C ASP A 128 2.05 3.48 20.35
N ALA A 129 0.96 2.74 20.53
CA ALA A 129 0.70 1.50 19.79
C ALA A 129 0.14 1.74 18.38
N CYS A 130 -0.43 2.92 18.09
CA CYS A 130 -1.03 3.21 16.79
C CYS A 130 -0.95 4.71 16.49
N ARG A 131 -0.18 5.09 15.47
CA ARG A 131 0.06 6.50 15.13
C ARG A 131 0.41 6.69 13.66
N TYR A 132 0.02 7.86 13.14
CA TYR A 132 0.46 8.32 11.84
C TYR A 132 1.78 9.10 11.92
N TYR A 133 2.55 8.99 10.85
CA TYR A 133 3.80 9.71 10.65
C TYR A 133 3.83 10.35 9.26
N THR A 134 4.49 11.49 9.17
CA THR A 134 4.89 12.13 7.90
C THR A 134 6.41 12.14 7.80
N VAL A 135 6.95 12.18 6.60
CA VAL A 135 8.39 12.38 6.37
C VAL A 135 8.69 13.86 6.38
N GLN A 136 9.69 14.26 7.15
CA GLN A 136 10.15 15.66 7.20
C GLN A 136 10.63 16.10 5.81
N ASN A 137 10.15 17.23 5.32
CA ASN A 137 10.40 17.73 3.96
C ASN A 137 9.97 16.76 2.84
N GLY A 138 9.20 15.73 3.17
CA GLY A 138 8.61 14.81 2.19
C GLY A 138 7.36 15.40 1.52
N PRO A 139 6.72 14.62 0.62
CA PRO A 139 5.57 15.08 -0.13
C PRO A 139 4.36 15.34 0.78
N GLU A 140 3.66 16.44 0.53
CA GLU A 140 2.41 16.75 1.23
C GLU A 140 1.32 15.71 0.93
N GLY A 141 0.42 15.50 1.89
CA GLY A 141 -0.69 14.55 1.74
C GLY A 141 -0.30 13.08 1.87
N VAL A 142 0.96 12.77 2.20
CA VAL A 142 1.43 11.41 2.45
C VAL A 142 1.56 11.15 3.94
N ARG A 143 0.94 10.06 4.40
CA ARG A 143 1.01 9.62 5.80
C ARG A 143 1.28 8.13 5.88
N PHE A 144 2.09 7.73 6.82
CA PHE A 144 2.40 6.35 7.14
C PHE A 144 1.74 5.97 8.47
N LEU A 145 0.92 4.93 8.46
CA LEU A 145 0.34 4.37 9.68
C LEU A 145 1.30 3.33 10.25
N ALA A 146 1.74 3.55 11.48
CA ALA A 146 2.46 2.56 12.25
C ALA A 146 1.58 1.98 13.36
N VAL A 147 1.60 0.66 13.49
CA VAL A 147 1.00 -0.10 14.59
C VAL A 147 2.09 -0.91 15.25
N ASP A 148 2.21 -0.81 16.57
CA ASP A 148 3.28 -1.44 17.36
C ASP A 148 4.68 -1.18 16.78
N ALA A 149 4.91 0.07 16.36
CA ALA A 149 6.14 0.55 15.72
C ALA A 149 6.49 -0.10 14.38
N GLU A 150 5.55 -0.72 13.69
CA GLU A 150 5.69 -1.27 12.35
C GLU A 150 4.80 -0.53 11.34
N ILE A 151 5.33 -0.20 10.18
CA ILE A 151 4.56 0.43 9.08
C ILE A 151 3.58 -0.59 8.50
N VAL A 152 2.30 -0.32 8.65
CA VAL A 152 1.23 -1.23 8.20
C VAL A 152 0.42 -0.68 7.02
N ARG A 153 0.48 0.66 6.79
CA ARG A 153 -0.24 1.33 5.71
C ARG A 153 0.42 2.66 5.36
N VAL A 154 0.29 3.05 4.12
CA VAL A 154 0.56 4.40 3.64
C VAL A 154 -0.69 4.97 2.98
N ASP A 155 -1.05 6.20 3.31
CA ASP A 155 -2.18 6.95 2.76
C ASP A 155 -1.65 8.12 1.94
N ILE A 156 -2.26 8.36 0.77
CA ILE A 156 -1.99 9.48 -0.13
C ILE A 156 -3.31 10.22 -0.35
N GLU A 157 -3.41 11.43 0.20
CA GLU A 157 -4.62 12.24 0.19
C GLU A 157 -4.55 13.39 -0.82
N SER A 158 -3.36 13.72 -1.28
CA SER A 158 -3.12 14.77 -2.29
C SER A 158 -1.79 14.57 -3.01
N GLY A 159 -1.58 15.32 -4.09
CA GLY A 159 -0.33 15.32 -4.83
C GLY A 159 -0.31 14.42 -6.06
N PRO A 160 0.82 14.40 -6.78
CA PRO A 160 0.94 13.71 -8.06
C PRO A 160 1.40 12.25 -7.95
N ILE A 161 1.56 11.73 -6.75
CA ILE A 161 2.04 10.35 -6.55
C ILE A 161 1.05 9.36 -7.16
N THR A 162 1.58 8.43 -7.94
CA THR A 162 0.80 7.36 -8.57
C THR A 162 1.31 5.99 -8.13
N THR A 163 0.53 4.96 -8.41
CA THR A 163 1.03 3.59 -8.33
C THR A 163 2.13 3.33 -9.37
N ILE A 164 2.86 2.22 -9.23
CA ILE A 164 3.84 1.77 -10.24
C ILE A 164 3.21 1.59 -11.63
N SER A 165 1.90 1.34 -11.69
CA SER A 165 1.14 1.21 -12.93
C SER A 165 0.60 2.56 -13.44
N GLY A 166 0.91 3.68 -12.77
CA GLY A 166 0.59 5.03 -13.22
C GLY A 166 -0.76 5.59 -12.73
N TYR A 167 -1.54 4.83 -11.96
CA TYR A 167 -2.85 5.28 -11.47
C TYR A 167 -2.74 6.00 -10.13
N GLY A 168 -3.33 7.18 -10.03
CA GLY A 168 -3.29 8.03 -8.85
C GLY A 168 -4.52 8.92 -8.75
N ILE A 169 -4.44 9.98 -7.95
CA ILE A 169 -5.52 10.97 -7.83
C ILE A 169 -5.81 11.59 -9.20
N GLY A 170 -7.09 11.62 -9.57
CA GLY A 170 -7.57 12.06 -10.88
C GLY A 170 -7.71 10.96 -11.94
N SER A 171 -7.13 9.77 -11.74
CA SER A 171 -7.44 8.59 -12.56
C SER A 171 -8.90 8.19 -12.38
N THR A 172 -9.49 7.50 -13.36
CA THR A 172 -10.87 7.05 -13.25
C THR A 172 -10.97 5.59 -12.81
N ARG A 173 -12.08 5.25 -12.13
CA ARG A 173 -12.43 3.86 -11.79
C ARG A 173 -12.39 2.96 -13.03
N SER A 174 -12.89 3.44 -14.15
CA SER A 174 -12.96 2.67 -15.41
C SER A 174 -11.58 2.32 -15.94
N GLU A 175 -10.64 3.27 -15.95
CA GLU A 175 -9.26 3.03 -16.38
C GLU A 175 -8.57 1.98 -15.51
N ILE A 176 -8.79 2.01 -14.19
CA ILE A 176 -8.21 1.06 -13.25
C ILE A 176 -8.80 -0.34 -13.47
N ILE A 177 -10.12 -0.45 -13.63
CA ILE A 177 -10.79 -1.73 -13.91
C ILE A 177 -10.32 -2.30 -15.26
N GLU A 178 -10.21 -1.48 -16.30
CA GLU A 178 -9.71 -1.90 -17.60
C GLU A 178 -8.27 -2.43 -17.53
N ALA A 179 -7.42 -1.79 -16.74
CA ALA A 179 -6.01 -2.16 -16.62
C ALA A 179 -5.78 -3.45 -15.83
N PHE A 180 -6.57 -3.70 -14.80
CA PHE A 180 -6.31 -4.80 -13.85
C PHE A 180 -7.34 -5.93 -13.90
N GLY A 181 -8.48 -5.71 -14.57
CA GLY A 181 -9.52 -6.73 -14.79
C GLY A 181 -10.00 -7.37 -13.49
N ASP A 182 -10.02 -8.70 -13.47
CA ASP A 182 -10.50 -9.52 -12.35
C ASP A 182 -9.70 -9.38 -11.04
N ARG A 183 -8.60 -8.60 -11.07
CA ARG A 183 -7.83 -8.28 -9.86
C ARG A 183 -8.42 -7.11 -9.07
N ILE A 184 -9.43 -6.44 -9.62
CA ILE A 184 -10.13 -5.35 -8.94
C ILE A 184 -11.40 -5.88 -8.33
N GLU A 185 -11.54 -5.65 -7.04
CA GLU A 185 -12.73 -5.93 -6.26
C GLU A 185 -13.29 -4.63 -5.67
N ASP A 186 -14.53 -4.68 -5.15
CA ASP A 186 -15.03 -3.59 -4.33
C ASP A 186 -14.17 -3.45 -3.08
N GLY A 187 -13.76 -2.22 -2.80
CA GLY A 187 -12.89 -1.92 -1.68
C GLY A 187 -13.65 -1.70 -0.38
N PRO A 188 -12.91 -1.52 0.71
CA PRO A 188 -13.51 -1.20 1.99
C PRO A 188 -14.11 0.22 1.97
N GLY A 189 -15.43 0.29 2.01
CA GLY A 189 -16.19 1.54 1.95
C GLY A 189 -17.20 1.56 0.81
N LEU A 190 -18.01 2.63 0.72
CA LEU A 190 -19.10 2.73 -0.25
C LEU A 190 -18.64 3.11 -1.66
N SER A 191 -17.45 3.69 -1.79
CA SER A 191 -16.95 4.25 -3.05
C SER A 191 -15.48 3.95 -3.25
N ALA A 192 -15.04 2.74 -2.91
CA ALA A 192 -13.66 2.32 -3.08
C ALA A 192 -13.55 1.09 -3.96
N ILE A 193 -12.43 0.98 -4.67
CA ILE A 193 -12.00 -0.24 -5.35
C ILE A 193 -10.63 -0.64 -4.85
N GLN A 194 -10.32 -1.92 -4.89
CA GLN A 194 -9.05 -2.44 -4.41
C GLN A 194 -8.42 -3.43 -5.38
N TYR A 195 -7.11 -3.36 -5.50
CA TYR A 195 -6.32 -4.39 -6.14
C TYR A 195 -6.02 -5.50 -5.13
N VAL A 196 -6.31 -6.74 -5.53
CA VAL A 196 -6.13 -7.96 -4.73
C VAL A 196 -5.02 -8.82 -5.36
N PRO A 197 -3.83 -8.87 -4.76
CA PRO A 197 -2.79 -9.80 -5.19
C PRO A 197 -3.21 -11.25 -4.98
N VAL A 198 -2.73 -12.16 -5.84
CA VAL A 198 -3.00 -13.61 -5.70
C VAL A 198 -1.78 -14.39 -5.27
N ASP A 199 -0.60 -13.79 -5.37
CA ASP A 199 0.66 -14.46 -5.09
C ASP A 199 1.27 -13.99 -3.78
N ALA A 200 1.90 -14.92 -3.07
CA ALA A 200 2.74 -14.58 -1.93
C ALA A 200 3.99 -13.79 -2.40
N PRO A 201 4.52 -12.87 -1.61
CA PRO A 201 4.18 -12.58 -0.21
C PRO A 201 3.07 -11.53 -0.03
N ASP A 202 2.41 -11.07 -1.08
CA ASP A 202 1.54 -9.88 -1.05
C ASP A 202 0.04 -10.21 -0.86
N ILE A 203 -0.30 -11.48 -0.65
CA ILE A 203 -1.68 -11.96 -0.58
C ILE A 203 -2.54 -11.27 0.50
N ASP A 204 -1.91 -10.78 1.56
CA ASP A 204 -2.54 -10.02 2.64
C ASP A 204 -2.49 -8.50 2.46
N LYS A 205 -1.92 -8.03 1.36
CA LYS A 205 -1.77 -6.60 1.07
C LYS A 205 -2.77 -6.15 0.00
N ARG A 206 -3.09 -4.86 0.01
CA ARG A 206 -4.02 -4.23 -0.95
C ARG A 206 -3.49 -2.88 -1.37
N VAL A 207 -3.85 -2.47 -2.58
CA VAL A 207 -3.88 -1.07 -2.99
C VAL A 207 -5.34 -0.68 -3.15
N VAL A 208 -5.77 0.37 -2.50
CA VAL A 208 -7.16 0.84 -2.50
C VAL A 208 -7.20 2.24 -3.10
N TRP A 209 -8.13 2.49 -3.99
CA TRP A 209 -8.48 3.80 -4.52
C TRP A 209 -9.88 4.18 -4.05
N GLU A 210 -10.00 5.33 -3.40
CA GLU A 210 -11.28 5.94 -3.10
C GLU A 210 -11.69 6.83 -4.25
N VAL A 211 -12.93 6.69 -4.72
CA VAL A 211 -13.44 7.45 -5.85
C VAL A 211 -14.63 8.31 -5.43
N ASP A 212 -14.80 9.44 -6.09
CA ASP A 212 -15.97 10.30 -5.93
C ASP A 212 -17.19 9.76 -6.71
N GLU A 213 -18.29 10.50 -6.67
CA GLU A 213 -19.52 10.14 -7.38
C GLU A 213 -19.35 10.14 -8.91
N ALA A 214 -18.37 10.87 -9.44
CA ALA A 214 -18.04 10.88 -10.85
C ALA A 214 -17.11 9.73 -11.26
N GLY A 215 -16.61 8.95 -10.28
CA GLY A 215 -15.68 7.86 -10.48
C GLY A 215 -14.22 8.28 -10.59
N ALA A 216 -13.89 9.51 -10.25
CA ALA A 216 -12.51 9.98 -10.18
C ALA A 216 -11.88 9.62 -8.84
N VAL A 217 -10.63 9.15 -8.85
CA VAL A 217 -9.85 8.85 -7.66
C VAL A 217 -9.55 10.14 -6.89
N ILE A 218 -9.91 10.17 -5.63
CA ILE A 218 -9.70 11.30 -4.71
C ILE A 218 -8.64 11.02 -3.64
N SER A 219 -8.39 9.77 -3.34
CA SER A 219 -7.30 9.32 -2.47
C SER A 219 -6.92 7.89 -2.79
N LEU A 220 -5.72 7.49 -2.39
CA LEU A 220 -5.28 6.10 -2.52
C LEU A 220 -4.45 5.69 -1.32
N ARG A 221 -4.44 4.40 -1.03
CA ARG A 221 -3.63 3.83 0.05
C ARG A 221 -3.14 2.43 -0.29
N ALA A 222 -2.02 2.06 0.29
CA ALA A 222 -1.53 0.69 0.28
C ALA A 222 -1.29 0.22 1.71
N GLY A 223 -1.57 -1.04 1.98
CA GLY A 223 -1.41 -1.59 3.31
C GLY A 223 -1.75 -3.06 3.38
N ARG A 224 -1.52 -3.63 4.55
CA ARG A 224 -1.88 -5.02 4.84
C ARG A 224 -3.19 -5.12 5.61
N LEU A 225 -3.86 -6.24 5.47
CA LEU A 225 -5.03 -6.58 6.28
C LEU A 225 -4.63 -6.77 7.75
N PRO A 226 -5.49 -6.38 8.72
CA PRO A 226 -6.76 -5.68 8.52
C PRO A 226 -6.61 -4.15 8.41
N HIS A 227 -5.40 -3.60 8.47
CA HIS A 227 -5.11 -2.17 8.63
C HIS A 227 -5.42 -1.32 7.39
N ILE A 228 -5.72 -1.97 6.25
CA ILE A 228 -6.15 -1.26 5.04
C ILE A 228 -7.56 -0.69 5.14
N GLU A 229 -8.36 -1.16 6.08
CA GLU A 229 -9.72 -0.71 6.32
C GLU A 229 -9.77 0.78 6.70
N PRO A 230 -10.77 1.56 6.23
CA PRO A 230 -10.82 3.00 6.45
C PRO A 230 -10.93 3.39 7.93
N ARG A 231 -11.50 2.52 8.75
CA ARG A 231 -11.85 2.78 10.15
C ARG A 231 -10.78 2.39 11.15
N VAL A 232 -9.72 1.77 10.72
CA VAL A 232 -8.56 1.48 11.58
C VAL A 232 -7.63 2.70 11.58
N ALA A 233 -8.20 3.87 11.78
CA ALA A 233 -7.43 4.99 12.25
C ALA A 233 -7.22 4.78 13.75
N CYS A 234 -6.05 5.13 14.25
CA CYS A 234 -5.74 5.13 15.66
C CYS A 234 -6.78 5.96 16.44
N THR A 235 -7.84 5.33 16.89
CA THR A 235 -8.81 5.95 17.80
C THR A 235 -8.28 5.74 19.21
N GLY A 236 -7.67 6.81 19.76
CA GLY A 236 -7.32 6.88 21.16
C GLY A 236 -8.55 7.29 21.98
#